data_e467a53697007b61b662d032c05c5b79
#
_entry.id   e467a53697007b61b662d032c05c5b79
#
_cell.length_a   1.000
_cell.length_b   1.000
_cell.length_c   1.000
_cell.angle_alpha   90.00
_cell.angle_beta   90.00
_cell.angle_gamma   90.00
#
_symmetry.space_group_name_H-M   'P 1'
#
loop_
_entity.id
_entity.type
_entity.pdbx_description
1 polymer ?
#
loop_
_entity_poly.entity_id
_entity_poly.type
_entity_poly.pdbx_seq_one_letter_code
_entity_poly.pdbx_strand_id
1 'polypeptide(L)'
;MAAAKLEDADALIDSVETFIFDCDGVIWKGDKLIDDGVPETLDLLRSKGKRLVFLTNNSTRSRKQYGSKFRTLGLTVDEEEIFSSSFAAAAYLQSIHFPKDKKVYVIGEEGIINELELAGFQCLGGPSDADKKIELTPGFYMEHDKDVGAVVVGFDRYFNYYKVQYGTLCIRENPGCLFIATSRDTVFQLNGVQEWAGGGSMVGAILGSTKQEPVVVGKPSTFMMDYIAKKFGITTSQICMVGDMLDTDILFGQNGGCKTLLVLSGVTSHEMLQSHNNSIHPDLYTNQISDLLAVKAATV
;
A
#
# COMPACT_ATOMS: atom_id res chain seq x y z
N MET A 1 -4.32 -8.87 24.41
CA MET A 1 -3.14 -9.55 25.03
C MET A 1 -1.90 -8.79 24.58
N ALA A 2 -0.86 -8.72 25.42
CA ALA A 2 0.39 -8.07 25.01
C ALA A 2 1.02 -8.87 23.85
N ALA A 3 1.66 -8.18 22.90
CA ALA A 3 2.38 -8.82 21.81
C ALA A 3 3.53 -9.69 22.34
N ALA A 4 3.65 -10.91 21.84
CA ALA A 4 4.75 -11.80 22.22
C ALA A 4 5.97 -11.59 21.29
N LYS A 5 7.18 -11.67 21.85
CA LYS A 5 8.39 -11.67 21.03
C LYS A 5 8.48 -12.99 20.27
N LEU A 6 8.93 -12.94 19.01
CA LEU A 6 9.23 -14.12 18.22
C LEU A 6 10.39 -14.90 18.86
N GLU A 7 10.12 -16.08 19.38
CA GLU A 7 11.11 -16.98 19.99
C GLU A 7 11.38 -18.23 19.14
N ASP A 8 10.42 -18.61 18.30
CA ASP A 8 10.46 -19.81 17.47
C ASP A 8 10.04 -19.48 16.04
N ALA A 9 11.03 -19.16 15.21
CA ALA A 9 10.81 -18.84 13.81
C ALA A 9 10.26 -20.04 13.02
N ASP A 10 10.76 -21.24 13.27
CA ASP A 10 10.29 -22.46 12.60
C ASP A 10 8.81 -22.73 12.89
N ALA A 11 8.39 -22.60 14.16
CA ALA A 11 7.00 -22.77 14.53
C ALA A 11 6.07 -21.77 13.81
N LEU A 12 6.50 -20.50 13.65
CA LEU A 12 5.75 -19.51 12.87
C LEU A 12 5.70 -19.92 11.39
N ILE A 13 6.86 -20.24 10.81
CA ILE A 13 6.97 -20.59 9.38
C ILE A 13 6.09 -21.82 9.08
N ASP A 14 6.16 -22.85 9.91
CA ASP A 14 5.39 -24.08 9.70
C ASP A 14 3.88 -23.89 9.89
N SER A 15 3.48 -22.85 10.61
CA SER A 15 2.07 -22.58 10.91
C SER A 15 1.30 -21.86 9.79
N VAL A 16 1.96 -21.38 8.74
CA VAL A 16 1.35 -20.65 7.64
C VAL A 16 1.89 -21.12 6.29
N GLU A 17 1.13 -20.87 5.22
CA GLU A 17 1.51 -21.22 3.84
C GLU A 17 2.00 -20.02 3.06
N THR A 18 1.58 -18.82 3.46
CA THR A 18 1.85 -17.57 2.73
C THR A 18 2.34 -16.49 3.69
N PHE A 19 3.37 -15.77 3.24
CA PHE A 19 3.82 -14.55 3.89
C PHE A 19 3.47 -13.35 2.99
N ILE A 20 2.79 -12.35 3.56
CA ILE A 20 2.58 -11.05 2.93
C ILE A 20 3.51 -10.07 3.65
N PHE A 21 4.45 -9.50 2.91
CA PHE A 21 5.40 -8.50 3.42
C PHE A 21 4.97 -7.10 2.98
N ASP A 22 4.94 -6.16 3.90
CA ASP A 22 5.12 -4.78 3.51
C ASP A 22 6.53 -4.58 2.93
N CYS A 23 6.76 -3.47 2.25
CA CYS A 23 8.04 -3.23 1.56
C CYS A 23 8.91 -2.21 2.31
N ASP A 24 8.40 -0.97 2.47
CA ASP A 24 9.15 0.12 3.08
C ASP A 24 9.23 -0.07 4.61
N GLY A 25 10.44 -0.17 5.16
CA GLY A 25 10.64 -0.48 6.59
C GLY A 25 10.71 -1.97 6.92
N VAL A 26 10.40 -2.85 5.97
CA VAL A 26 10.41 -4.31 6.12
C VAL A 26 11.45 -4.97 5.22
N ILE A 27 11.40 -4.69 3.91
CA ILE A 27 12.36 -5.22 2.92
C ILE A 27 13.48 -4.24 2.68
N TRP A 28 13.14 -2.94 2.58
CA TRP A 28 14.10 -1.86 2.34
C TRP A 28 13.77 -0.59 3.11
N LYS A 29 14.75 0.29 3.18
CA LYS A 29 14.61 1.67 3.61
C LYS A 29 15.27 2.57 2.55
N GLY A 30 14.46 3.38 1.86
CA GLY A 30 14.92 4.10 0.67
C GLY A 30 15.36 3.14 -0.44
N ASP A 31 16.64 3.22 -0.84
CA ASP A 31 17.22 2.40 -1.92
C ASP A 31 18.18 1.32 -1.41
N LYS A 32 18.07 0.94 -0.14
CA LYS A 32 18.89 -0.12 0.48
C LYS A 32 18.02 -1.15 1.15
N LEU A 33 18.46 -2.41 1.16
CA LEU A 33 17.86 -3.45 1.98
C LEU A 33 17.88 -3.02 3.46
N ILE A 34 16.87 -3.47 4.21
CA ILE A 34 16.77 -3.16 5.63
C ILE A 34 17.94 -3.78 6.41
N ASP A 35 18.38 -4.95 6.00
CA ASP A 35 19.57 -5.66 6.46
C ASP A 35 20.06 -6.65 5.40
N ASP A 36 21.28 -7.16 5.57
CA ASP A 36 21.93 -8.08 4.62
C ASP A 36 21.32 -9.48 4.60
N GLY A 37 20.51 -9.85 5.58
CA GLY A 37 19.86 -11.16 5.68
C GLY A 37 18.54 -11.27 4.93
N VAL A 38 18.05 -10.16 4.34
CA VAL A 38 16.78 -10.16 3.58
C VAL A 38 16.78 -11.18 2.44
N PRO A 39 17.80 -11.24 1.54
CA PRO A 39 17.79 -12.22 0.45
C PRO A 39 17.73 -13.65 0.96
N GLU A 40 18.56 -13.99 1.96
CA GLU A 40 18.61 -15.32 2.54
C GLU A 40 17.29 -15.71 3.21
N THR A 41 16.63 -14.75 3.87
CA THR A 41 15.31 -14.97 4.49
C THR A 41 14.25 -15.34 3.45
N LEU A 42 14.18 -14.58 2.33
CA LEU A 42 13.24 -14.88 1.26
C LEU A 42 13.51 -16.24 0.61
N ASP A 43 14.78 -16.55 0.38
CA ASP A 43 15.21 -17.84 -0.18
C ASP A 43 14.87 -19.01 0.77
N LEU A 44 15.08 -18.84 2.08
CA LEU A 44 14.69 -19.84 3.08
C LEU A 44 13.18 -20.11 3.02
N LEU A 45 12.35 -19.08 3.03
CA LEU A 45 10.91 -19.25 2.98
C LEU A 45 10.46 -19.94 1.68
N ARG A 46 11.04 -19.57 0.53
CA ARG A 46 10.79 -20.24 -0.75
C ARG A 46 11.22 -21.70 -0.72
N SER A 47 12.38 -22.01 -0.15
CA SER A 47 12.88 -23.39 0.00
C SER A 47 11.97 -24.26 0.85
N LYS A 48 11.28 -23.66 1.82
CA LYS A 48 10.24 -24.30 2.64
C LYS A 48 8.87 -24.36 1.94
N GLY A 49 8.78 -24.00 0.66
CA GLY A 49 7.56 -24.05 -0.13
C GLY A 49 6.55 -22.94 0.20
N LYS A 50 6.97 -21.88 0.91
CA LYS A 50 6.07 -20.78 1.25
C LYS A 50 5.86 -19.84 0.06
N ARG A 51 4.62 -19.39 -0.11
CA ARG A 51 4.28 -18.32 -1.05
C ARG A 51 4.67 -16.98 -0.45
N LEU A 52 5.31 -16.14 -1.26
CA LEU A 52 5.65 -14.79 -0.88
C LEU A 52 4.80 -13.78 -1.66
N VAL A 53 4.35 -12.76 -0.99
CA VAL A 53 3.58 -11.64 -1.54
C VAL A 53 4.15 -10.35 -0.97
N PHE A 54 4.34 -9.34 -1.80
CA PHE A 54 4.87 -8.04 -1.42
C PHE A 54 3.78 -6.99 -1.61
N LEU A 55 3.31 -6.39 -0.53
CA LEU A 55 2.16 -5.50 -0.51
C LEU A 55 2.54 -4.13 0.06
N THR A 56 2.48 -3.08 -0.76
CA THR A 56 2.84 -1.72 -0.36
C THR A 56 1.71 -0.71 -0.58
N ASN A 57 1.53 0.21 0.35
CA ASN A 57 0.64 1.36 0.20
C ASN A 57 1.23 2.48 -0.69
N ASN A 58 2.50 2.38 -1.06
CA ASN A 58 3.14 3.36 -1.92
C ASN A 58 2.65 3.21 -3.37
N SER A 59 1.90 4.20 -3.85
CA SER A 59 1.28 4.23 -5.18
C SER A 59 2.09 4.94 -6.26
N THR A 60 3.31 5.40 -5.94
CA THR A 60 4.13 6.17 -6.89
C THR A 60 4.64 5.34 -8.07
N ARG A 61 4.69 4.02 -7.91
CA ARG A 61 5.21 3.07 -8.90
C ARG A 61 4.18 2.01 -9.27
N SER A 62 4.27 1.54 -10.50
CA SER A 62 3.57 0.33 -10.95
C SER A 62 4.26 -0.93 -10.45
N ARG A 63 3.59 -2.10 -10.54
CA ARG A 63 4.19 -3.41 -10.23
C ARG A 63 5.46 -3.67 -11.04
N LYS A 64 5.45 -3.32 -12.32
CA LYS A 64 6.62 -3.44 -13.20
C LYS A 64 7.81 -2.60 -12.70
N GLN A 65 7.55 -1.38 -12.27
CA GLN A 65 8.58 -0.49 -11.70
C GLN A 65 9.10 -1.02 -10.36
N TYR A 66 8.21 -1.60 -9.52
CA TYR A 66 8.64 -2.29 -8.29
C TYR A 66 9.48 -3.52 -8.59
N GLY A 67 9.12 -4.33 -9.61
CA GLY A 67 9.94 -5.46 -10.06
C GLY A 67 11.36 -5.03 -10.46
N SER A 68 11.50 -3.85 -11.06
CA SER A 68 12.82 -3.26 -11.34
C SER A 68 13.57 -2.87 -10.06
N LYS A 69 12.89 -2.31 -9.07
CA LYS A 69 13.49 -1.99 -7.76
C LYS A 69 13.98 -3.26 -7.04
N PHE A 70 13.17 -4.32 -7.00
CA PHE A 70 13.58 -5.61 -6.43
C PHE A 70 14.87 -6.12 -7.09
N ARG A 71 14.94 -6.12 -8.43
CA ARG A 71 16.14 -6.54 -9.16
C ARG A 71 17.36 -5.70 -8.84
N THR A 72 17.20 -4.37 -8.73
CA THR A 72 18.30 -3.46 -8.36
C THR A 72 18.84 -3.76 -6.97
N LEU A 73 17.99 -4.24 -6.06
CA LEU A 73 18.35 -4.67 -4.71
C LEU A 73 18.87 -6.13 -4.65
N GLY A 74 19.01 -6.79 -5.79
CA GLY A 74 19.49 -8.18 -5.85
C GLY A 74 18.45 -9.23 -5.47
N LEU A 75 17.16 -8.86 -5.42
CA LEU A 75 16.08 -9.76 -5.06
C LEU A 75 15.35 -10.28 -6.30
N THR A 76 15.10 -11.59 -6.33
CA THR A 76 14.30 -12.23 -7.39
C THR A 76 12.84 -12.28 -6.94
N VAL A 77 12.02 -11.42 -7.54
CA VAL A 77 10.58 -11.31 -7.25
C VAL A 77 9.84 -11.18 -8.56
N ASP A 78 8.84 -12.02 -8.77
CA ASP A 78 7.98 -11.96 -9.95
C ASP A 78 6.94 -10.85 -9.79
N GLU A 79 6.55 -10.21 -10.88
CA GLU A 79 5.53 -9.14 -10.88
C GLU A 79 4.20 -9.62 -10.28
N GLU A 80 3.87 -10.92 -10.46
CA GLU A 80 2.67 -11.54 -9.90
C GLU A 80 2.68 -11.65 -8.36
N GLU A 81 3.83 -11.50 -7.72
CA GLU A 81 3.99 -11.47 -6.25
C GLU A 81 3.85 -10.05 -5.70
N ILE A 82 3.83 -9.01 -6.56
CA ILE A 82 3.84 -7.61 -6.17
C ILE A 82 2.43 -7.02 -6.23
N PHE A 83 2.02 -6.40 -5.14
CA PHE A 83 0.74 -5.72 -5.01
C PHE A 83 0.97 -4.32 -4.42
N SER A 84 0.79 -3.30 -5.24
CA SER A 84 0.87 -1.90 -4.82
C SER A 84 -0.53 -1.31 -4.67
N SER A 85 -0.67 -0.23 -3.93
CA SER A 85 -1.94 0.47 -3.85
C SER A 85 -2.36 1.12 -5.18
N SER A 86 -1.41 1.38 -6.08
CA SER A 86 -1.69 1.75 -7.47
C SER A 86 -2.39 0.63 -8.23
N PHE A 87 -1.88 -0.61 -8.10
CA PHE A 87 -2.54 -1.80 -8.64
C PHE A 87 -3.91 -2.05 -7.99
N ALA A 88 -4.01 -1.85 -6.67
CA ALA A 88 -5.26 -2.02 -5.94
C ALA A 88 -6.38 -1.13 -6.49
N ALA A 89 -6.09 0.12 -6.87
CA ALA A 89 -7.07 1.00 -7.48
C ALA A 89 -7.60 0.47 -8.82
N ALA A 90 -6.70 -0.03 -9.68
CA ALA A 90 -7.08 -0.65 -10.95
C ALA A 90 -7.88 -1.94 -10.76
N ALA A 91 -7.42 -2.81 -9.85
CA ALA A 91 -8.12 -4.06 -9.51
C ALA A 91 -9.51 -3.80 -8.92
N TYR A 92 -9.66 -2.77 -8.09
CA TYR A 92 -10.95 -2.37 -7.55
C TYR A 92 -11.93 -1.96 -8.65
N LEU A 93 -11.52 -1.07 -9.56
CA LEU A 93 -12.36 -0.66 -10.70
C LEU A 93 -12.75 -1.84 -11.59
N GLN A 94 -11.84 -2.79 -11.82
CA GLN A 94 -12.16 -4.03 -12.54
C GLN A 94 -13.19 -4.87 -11.77
N SER A 95 -13.04 -5.00 -10.46
CA SER A 95 -13.91 -5.83 -9.61
C SER A 95 -15.36 -5.35 -9.56
N ILE A 96 -15.57 -4.03 -9.68
CA ILE A 96 -16.91 -3.42 -9.74
C ILE A 96 -17.43 -3.25 -11.16
N HIS A 97 -16.74 -3.79 -12.17
CA HIS A 97 -17.11 -3.65 -13.59
C HIS A 97 -17.24 -2.18 -14.01
N PHE A 98 -16.29 -1.33 -13.57
CA PHE A 98 -16.30 0.09 -13.95
C PHE A 98 -16.35 0.24 -15.47
N PRO A 99 -17.25 1.09 -16.03
CA PRO A 99 -17.46 1.20 -17.47
C PRO A 99 -16.20 1.66 -18.21
N LYS A 100 -15.85 0.96 -19.29
CA LYS A 100 -14.64 1.24 -20.10
C LYS A 100 -14.73 2.50 -20.95
N ASP A 101 -15.92 3.00 -21.17
CA ASP A 101 -16.21 4.27 -21.83
C ASP A 101 -16.10 5.48 -20.90
N LYS A 102 -16.01 5.25 -19.60
CA LYS A 102 -15.74 6.29 -18.61
C LYS A 102 -14.25 6.45 -18.38
N LYS A 103 -13.85 7.70 -18.06
CA LYS A 103 -12.47 8.07 -17.76
C LYS A 103 -12.21 8.10 -16.26
N VAL A 104 -10.93 7.96 -15.91
CA VAL A 104 -10.45 8.07 -14.53
C VAL A 104 -9.57 9.32 -14.44
N TYR A 105 -9.91 10.24 -13.56
CA TYR A 105 -9.03 11.38 -13.23
C TYR A 105 -8.11 10.98 -12.08
N VAL A 106 -6.81 11.14 -12.28
CA VAL A 106 -5.79 10.74 -11.34
C VAL A 106 -5.17 11.95 -10.65
N ILE A 107 -5.23 11.97 -9.32
CA ILE A 107 -4.43 12.82 -8.45
C ILE A 107 -3.38 11.92 -7.81
N GLY A 108 -2.20 11.89 -8.41
CA GLY A 108 -1.15 10.97 -8.04
C GLY A 108 -0.05 10.91 -9.07
N GLU A 109 0.89 10.00 -8.85
CA GLU A 109 2.05 9.83 -9.71
C GLU A 109 1.83 8.76 -10.78
N GLU A 110 2.85 8.54 -11.60
CA GLU A 110 2.84 7.68 -12.79
C GLU A 110 2.39 6.23 -12.50
N GLY A 111 2.71 5.71 -11.32
CA GLY A 111 2.36 4.33 -10.95
C GLY A 111 0.86 4.04 -11.04
N ILE A 112 0.02 5.00 -10.63
CA ILE A 112 -1.44 4.86 -10.70
C ILE A 112 -1.91 4.83 -12.16
N ILE A 113 -1.41 5.76 -12.99
CA ILE A 113 -1.76 5.82 -14.42
C ILE A 113 -1.37 4.53 -15.12
N ASN A 114 -0.14 4.07 -14.92
CA ASN A 114 0.36 2.85 -15.55
C ASN A 114 -0.50 1.62 -15.23
N GLU A 115 -0.90 1.43 -13.97
CA GLU A 115 -1.75 0.30 -13.59
C GLU A 115 -3.18 0.42 -14.14
N LEU A 116 -3.75 1.62 -14.15
CA LEU A 116 -5.08 1.86 -14.71
C LEU A 116 -5.10 1.62 -16.23
N GLU A 117 -4.09 2.09 -16.96
CA GLU A 117 -3.97 1.89 -18.41
C GLU A 117 -3.76 0.42 -18.75
N LEU A 118 -2.92 -0.31 -17.98
CA LEU A 118 -2.76 -1.77 -18.12
C LEU A 118 -4.09 -2.51 -17.89
N ALA A 119 -4.94 -2.00 -17.01
CA ALA A 119 -6.29 -2.53 -16.79
C ALA A 119 -7.29 -2.12 -17.88
N GLY A 120 -6.89 -1.31 -18.86
CA GLY A 120 -7.70 -0.87 -20.01
C GLY A 120 -8.59 0.33 -19.72
N PHE A 121 -8.27 1.15 -18.72
CA PHE A 121 -8.98 2.40 -18.42
C PHE A 121 -8.30 3.60 -19.08
N GLN A 122 -9.11 4.57 -19.48
CA GLN A 122 -8.62 5.87 -19.98
C GLN A 122 -8.36 6.81 -18.81
N CYS A 123 -7.16 7.40 -18.74
CA CYS A 123 -6.75 8.26 -17.64
C CYS A 123 -6.60 9.71 -18.08
N LEU A 124 -6.90 10.62 -17.16
CA LEU A 124 -6.62 12.05 -17.21
C LEU A 124 -5.88 12.46 -15.95
N GLY A 125 -5.17 13.58 -15.98
CA GLY A 125 -4.49 14.14 -14.81
C GLY A 125 -3.12 13.50 -14.55
N GLY A 126 -2.81 13.25 -13.30
CA GLY A 126 -1.50 12.73 -12.89
C GLY A 126 -0.36 13.72 -13.13
N PRO A 127 0.83 13.23 -13.55
CA PRO A 127 1.99 14.08 -13.82
C PRO A 127 1.77 15.13 -14.90
N SER A 128 0.85 14.91 -15.84
CA SER A 128 0.54 15.89 -16.90
C SER A 128 -0.08 17.18 -16.37
N ASP A 129 -0.61 17.17 -15.16
CA ASP A 129 -1.21 18.34 -14.50
C ASP A 129 -0.29 18.98 -13.44
N ALA A 130 0.98 18.56 -13.38
CA ALA A 130 1.94 19.03 -12.37
C ALA A 130 2.15 20.54 -12.35
N ASP A 131 2.22 21.15 -13.53
CA ASP A 131 2.51 22.59 -13.70
C ASP A 131 1.27 23.44 -13.93
N LYS A 132 0.07 22.83 -13.93
CA LYS A 132 -1.17 23.57 -14.16
C LYS A 132 -1.51 24.48 -13.00
N LYS A 133 -1.92 25.71 -13.32
CA LYS A 133 -2.30 26.75 -12.36
C LYS A 133 -3.66 27.31 -12.72
N ILE A 134 -4.36 27.84 -11.73
CA ILE A 134 -5.61 28.54 -11.89
C ILE A 134 -5.42 29.98 -11.42
N GLU A 135 -5.77 30.93 -12.26
CA GLU A 135 -5.90 32.34 -11.86
C GLU A 135 -7.36 32.58 -11.49
N LEU A 136 -7.60 32.90 -10.22
CA LEU A 136 -8.95 33.17 -9.72
C LEU A 136 -9.36 34.60 -10.08
N THR A 137 -10.01 34.76 -11.23
CA THR A 137 -10.59 36.04 -11.68
C THR A 137 -12.10 35.98 -11.53
N PRO A 138 -12.77 37.14 -11.26
CA PRO A 138 -14.23 37.19 -11.21
C PRO A 138 -14.86 36.68 -12.51
N GLY A 139 -15.80 35.75 -12.39
CA GLY A 139 -16.49 35.15 -13.54
C GLY A 139 -15.74 33.99 -14.23
N PHE A 140 -14.56 33.60 -13.75
CA PHE A 140 -13.86 32.41 -14.27
C PHE A 140 -14.70 31.14 -14.04
N TYR A 141 -14.86 30.38 -15.10
CA TYR A 141 -15.52 29.07 -15.08
C TYR A 141 -14.54 27.97 -15.53
N MET A 142 -14.37 26.93 -14.75
CA MET A 142 -13.50 25.83 -15.08
C MET A 142 -14.28 24.70 -15.73
N GLU A 143 -13.95 24.40 -16.97
CA GLU A 143 -14.47 23.23 -17.66
C GLU A 143 -13.83 21.95 -17.13
N HIS A 144 -14.61 20.90 -17.04
CA HIS A 144 -14.13 19.55 -16.71
C HIS A 144 -14.82 18.50 -17.56
N ASP A 145 -14.16 17.36 -17.74
CA ASP A 145 -14.65 16.27 -18.58
C ASP A 145 -15.83 15.57 -17.90
N LYS A 146 -16.99 15.55 -18.53
CA LYS A 146 -18.22 14.94 -18.03
C LYS A 146 -18.19 13.40 -18.09
N ASP A 147 -17.23 12.82 -18.83
CA ASP A 147 -17.04 11.37 -18.92
C ASP A 147 -16.14 10.81 -17.82
N VAL A 148 -15.59 11.67 -16.96
CA VAL A 148 -14.89 11.19 -15.75
C VAL A 148 -15.90 10.55 -14.79
N GLY A 149 -15.75 9.25 -14.58
CA GLY A 149 -16.60 8.46 -13.70
C GLY A 149 -15.92 8.04 -12.39
N ALA A 150 -14.62 8.28 -12.25
CA ALA A 150 -13.87 8.04 -11.02
C ALA A 150 -12.72 9.04 -10.86
N VAL A 151 -12.47 9.43 -9.62
CA VAL A 151 -11.27 10.19 -9.21
C VAL A 151 -10.46 9.30 -8.27
N VAL A 152 -9.23 8.94 -8.68
CA VAL A 152 -8.30 8.14 -7.88
C VAL A 152 -7.25 9.06 -7.29
N VAL A 153 -7.13 9.06 -5.97
CA VAL A 153 -6.21 9.92 -5.22
C VAL A 153 -5.17 9.07 -4.50
N GLY A 154 -3.90 9.37 -4.76
CA GLY A 154 -2.76 8.79 -4.07
C GLY A 154 -1.72 9.83 -3.74
N PHE A 155 -0.54 9.38 -3.28
CA PHE A 155 0.57 10.28 -3.03
C PHE A 155 0.99 10.99 -4.33
N ASP A 156 1.17 12.33 -4.23
CA ASP A 156 1.49 13.18 -5.37
C ASP A 156 2.45 14.31 -4.94
N ARG A 157 3.72 14.21 -5.30
CA ARG A 157 4.73 15.25 -5.00
C ARG A 157 4.45 16.59 -5.71
N TYR A 158 3.67 16.54 -6.78
CA TYR A 158 3.30 17.70 -7.61
C TYR A 158 1.84 18.08 -7.42
N PHE A 159 1.31 17.82 -6.23
CA PHE A 159 -0.04 18.19 -5.82
C PHE A 159 -0.22 19.72 -5.88
N ASN A 160 -1.31 20.17 -6.51
CA ASN A 160 -1.57 21.60 -6.69
C ASN A 160 -3.08 21.90 -6.66
N TYR A 161 -3.42 23.19 -6.60
CA TYR A 161 -4.80 23.64 -6.53
C TYR A 161 -5.63 23.27 -7.78
N TYR A 162 -5.01 23.23 -8.97
CA TYR A 162 -5.69 22.79 -10.19
C TYR A 162 -6.25 21.37 -10.04
N LYS A 163 -5.42 20.44 -9.56
CA LYS A 163 -5.82 19.05 -9.34
C LYS A 163 -6.94 18.93 -8.30
N VAL A 164 -6.85 19.69 -7.20
CA VAL A 164 -7.91 19.73 -6.18
C VAL A 164 -9.21 20.19 -6.80
N GLN A 165 -9.19 21.31 -7.55
CA GLN A 165 -10.39 21.86 -8.14
C GLN A 165 -11.00 20.96 -9.21
N TYR A 166 -10.17 20.39 -10.09
CA TYR A 166 -10.63 19.48 -11.13
C TYR A 166 -11.28 18.21 -10.55
N GLY A 167 -10.59 17.56 -9.61
CA GLY A 167 -11.12 16.38 -8.93
C GLY A 167 -12.41 16.67 -8.15
N THR A 168 -12.47 17.85 -7.49
CA THR A 168 -13.68 18.30 -6.79
C THR A 168 -14.86 18.45 -7.75
N LEU A 169 -14.66 19.08 -8.91
CA LEU A 169 -15.72 19.23 -9.91
C LEU A 169 -16.20 17.88 -10.43
N CYS A 170 -15.28 16.96 -10.76
CA CYS A 170 -15.65 15.63 -11.22
C CYS A 170 -16.51 14.89 -10.18
N ILE A 171 -16.11 14.89 -8.91
CA ILE A 171 -16.84 14.19 -7.84
C ILE A 171 -18.21 14.83 -7.58
N ARG A 172 -18.29 16.15 -7.59
CA ARG A 172 -19.53 16.86 -7.23
C ARG A 172 -20.52 17.00 -8.38
N GLU A 173 -20.05 17.09 -9.61
CA GLU A 173 -20.90 17.45 -10.76
C GLU A 173 -21.13 16.31 -11.74
N ASN A 174 -20.27 15.28 -11.77
CA ASN A 174 -20.51 14.10 -12.62
C ASN A 174 -21.33 13.07 -11.85
N PRO A 175 -22.55 12.74 -12.30
CA PRO A 175 -23.41 11.79 -11.58
C PRO A 175 -22.74 10.43 -11.38
N GLY A 176 -22.69 9.97 -10.11
CA GLY A 176 -22.11 8.67 -9.77
C GLY A 176 -20.58 8.58 -9.83
N CYS A 177 -19.88 9.72 -9.97
CA CYS A 177 -18.42 9.73 -9.96
C CYS A 177 -17.88 9.19 -8.64
N LEU A 178 -17.02 8.17 -8.72
CA LEU A 178 -16.42 7.52 -7.56
C LEU A 178 -15.25 8.35 -7.02
N PHE A 179 -15.10 8.35 -5.71
CA PHE A 179 -13.90 8.86 -5.03
C PHE A 179 -13.15 7.68 -4.42
N ILE A 180 -11.95 7.39 -4.93
CA ILE A 180 -11.10 6.25 -4.52
C ILE A 180 -9.79 6.79 -3.99
N ALA A 181 -9.39 6.33 -2.80
CA ALA A 181 -8.09 6.61 -2.19
C ALA A 181 -7.22 5.36 -2.24
N THR A 182 -5.97 5.49 -2.70
CA THR A 182 -5.01 4.38 -2.70
C THR A 182 -4.62 3.99 -1.28
N SER A 183 -4.45 4.98 -0.40
CA SER A 183 -4.29 4.82 1.06
C SER A 183 -4.65 6.10 1.78
N ARG A 184 -4.71 6.05 3.11
CA ARG A 184 -4.90 7.23 3.97
C ARG A 184 -3.69 7.49 4.86
N ASP A 185 -2.52 6.98 4.50
CA ASP A 185 -1.30 7.18 5.26
C ASP A 185 -1.02 8.68 5.44
N THR A 186 -0.99 9.13 6.69
CA THR A 186 -0.87 10.55 7.02
C THR A 186 0.53 11.07 6.79
N VAL A 187 1.51 10.25 7.14
CA VAL A 187 2.94 10.56 7.04
C VAL A 187 3.72 9.34 6.57
N PHE A 188 4.92 9.58 6.05
CA PHE A 188 5.92 8.55 5.79
C PHE A 188 7.31 9.05 6.20
N GLN A 189 8.24 8.12 6.39
CA GLN A 189 9.60 8.40 6.78
C GLN A 189 10.55 8.21 5.59
N LEU A 190 11.31 9.25 5.23
CA LEU A 190 12.29 9.19 4.17
C LEU A 190 13.73 9.02 4.69
N ASN A 191 14.08 9.73 5.75
CA ASN A 191 15.44 9.82 6.28
C ASN A 191 15.57 9.44 7.76
N GLY A 192 14.50 8.99 8.39
CA GLY A 192 14.47 8.61 9.82
C GLY A 192 14.52 9.78 10.81
N VAL A 193 14.48 11.03 10.33
CA VAL A 193 14.54 12.24 11.17
C VAL A 193 13.26 13.06 11.06
N GLN A 194 12.72 13.17 9.86
CA GLN A 194 11.52 13.96 9.57
C GLN A 194 10.38 13.09 9.10
N GLU A 195 9.19 13.42 9.56
CA GLU A 195 7.94 12.91 8.99
C GLU A 195 7.52 13.77 7.82
N TRP A 196 7.18 13.11 6.71
CA TRP A 196 6.73 13.76 5.48
C TRP A 196 5.26 13.47 5.24
N ALA A 197 4.53 14.46 4.75
CA ALA A 197 3.10 14.32 4.48
C ALA A 197 2.84 13.17 3.49
N GLY A 198 2.04 12.20 3.89
CA GLY A 198 1.65 11.06 3.06
C GLY A 198 0.47 11.35 2.15
N GLY A 199 0.05 10.32 1.38
CA GLY A 199 -1.08 10.40 0.45
C GLY A 199 -2.40 10.78 1.11
N GLY A 200 -2.56 10.49 2.40
CA GLY A 200 -3.71 10.92 3.20
C GLY A 200 -3.92 12.43 3.22
N SER A 201 -2.86 13.22 3.05
CA SER A 201 -2.96 14.68 2.92
C SER A 201 -3.68 15.11 1.64
N MET A 202 -3.39 14.44 0.51
CA MET A 202 -4.07 14.67 -0.77
C MET A 202 -5.53 14.23 -0.71
N VAL A 203 -5.78 13.07 -0.12
CA VAL A 203 -7.14 12.55 0.15
C VAL A 203 -7.92 13.52 1.04
N GLY A 204 -7.30 14.05 2.09
CA GLY A 204 -7.89 15.02 2.99
C GLY A 204 -8.31 16.32 2.30
N ALA A 205 -7.53 16.80 1.33
CA ALA A 205 -7.89 17.99 0.55
C ALA A 205 -9.16 17.77 -0.29
N ILE A 206 -9.28 16.62 -0.95
CA ILE A 206 -10.47 16.26 -1.74
C ILE A 206 -11.67 16.00 -0.82
N LEU A 207 -11.47 15.30 0.30
CA LEU A 207 -12.52 15.11 1.32
C LEU A 207 -13.03 16.46 1.84
N GLY A 208 -12.11 17.39 2.11
CA GLY A 208 -12.45 18.74 2.60
C GLY A 208 -13.37 19.52 1.65
N SER A 209 -13.12 19.43 0.34
CA SER A 209 -13.89 20.14 -0.69
C SER A 209 -15.17 19.42 -1.11
N THR A 210 -15.20 18.11 -1.08
CA THR A 210 -16.35 17.32 -1.56
C THR A 210 -17.30 16.87 -0.47
N LYS A 211 -16.81 16.73 0.77
CA LYS A 211 -17.52 16.11 1.91
C LYS A 211 -17.95 14.66 1.65
N GLN A 212 -17.33 14.02 0.69
CA GLN A 212 -17.56 12.63 0.34
C GLN A 212 -16.40 11.76 0.83
N GLU A 213 -16.71 10.70 1.58
CA GLU A 213 -15.69 9.71 2.00
C GLU A 213 -15.25 8.87 0.81
N PRO A 214 -13.94 8.62 0.66
CA PRO A 214 -13.44 7.75 -0.39
C PRO A 214 -13.66 6.27 -0.07
N VAL A 215 -13.70 5.46 -1.13
CA VAL A 215 -13.39 4.04 -1.02
C VAL A 215 -11.88 3.90 -0.89
N VAL A 216 -11.40 3.31 0.19
CA VAL A 216 -9.97 3.07 0.42
C VAL A 216 -9.62 1.66 -0.03
N VAL A 217 -8.63 1.52 -0.93
CA VAL A 217 -8.23 0.22 -1.48
C VAL A 217 -6.93 -0.33 -0.88
N GLY A 218 -6.09 0.54 -0.32
CA GLY A 218 -4.86 0.14 0.39
C GLY A 218 -5.10 -0.28 1.83
N LYS A 219 -4.05 -0.80 2.48
CA LYS A 219 -4.07 -1.15 3.91
C LYS A 219 -4.53 0.04 4.77
N PRO A 220 -5.32 -0.14 5.83
CA PRO A 220 -5.79 -1.41 6.41
C PRO A 220 -7.09 -1.96 5.82
N SER A 221 -7.58 -1.45 4.66
CA SER A 221 -8.73 -2.02 3.96
C SER A 221 -8.45 -3.46 3.53
N THR A 222 -9.40 -4.36 3.73
CA THR A 222 -9.23 -5.79 3.41
C THR A 222 -9.36 -6.10 1.92
N PHE A 223 -9.64 -5.11 1.07
CA PHE A 223 -9.82 -5.33 -0.37
C PHE A 223 -8.68 -6.16 -0.99
N MET A 224 -7.42 -5.79 -0.70
CA MET A 224 -6.28 -6.54 -1.24
C MET A 224 -6.09 -7.90 -0.59
N MET A 225 -6.47 -8.08 0.68
CA MET A 225 -6.45 -9.40 1.33
C MET A 225 -7.40 -10.36 0.61
N ASP A 226 -8.64 -9.92 0.39
CA ASP A 226 -9.67 -10.70 -0.30
C ASP A 226 -9.26 -11.01 -1.75
N TYR A 227 -8.67 -10.02 -2.43
CA TYR A 227 -8.16 -10.19 -3.78
C TYR A 227 -7.04 -11.23 -3.85
N ILE A 228 -6.03 -11.15 -2.98
CA ILE A 228 -4.89 -12.06 -2.90
C ILE A 228 -5.37 -13.47 -2.54
N ALA A 229 -6.23 -13.60 -1.52
CA ALA A 229 -6.77 -14.87 -1.09
C ALA A 229 -7.54 -15.57 -2.23
N LYS A 230 -8.38 -14.82 -2.93
CA LYS A 230 -9.13 -15.33 -4.11
C LYS A 230 -8.21 -15.70 -5.27
N LYS A 231 -7.25 -14.83 -5.59
CA LYS A 231 -6.31 -15.04 -6.72
C LYS A 231 -5.51 -16.33 -6.56
N PHE A 232 -5.03 -16.60 -5.36
CA PHE A 232 -4.17 -17.75 -5.10
C PHE A 232 -4.89 -18.95 -4.49
N GLY A 233 -6.20 -18.82 -4.20
CA GLY A 233 -6.98 -19.90 -3.60
C GLY A 233 -6.53 -20.25 -2.18
N ILE A 234 -6.11 -19.26 -1.38
CA ILE A 234 -5.58 -19.44 -0.03
C ILE A 234 -6.56 -18.96 1.05
N THR A 235 -6.51 -19.62 2.20
CA THR A 235 -7.29 -19.24 3.38
C THR A 235 -6.51 -18.20 4.19
N THR A 236 -7.15 -17.12 4.61
CA THR A 236 -6.47 -16.03 5.33
C THR A 236 -5.83 -16.46 6.64
N SER A 237 -6.40 -17.47 7.35
CA SER A 237 -5.78 -18.05 8.55
C SER A 237 -4.43 -18.75 8.30
N GLN A 238 -4.11 -19.03 7.03
CA GLN A 238 -2.83 -19.58 6.58
C GLN A 238 -1.85 -18.51 6.08
N ILE A 239 -2.16 -17.25 6.34
CA ILE A 239 -1.33 -16.10 5.97
C ILE A 239 -0.70 -15.50 7.22
N CYS A 240 0.58 -15.11 7.12
CA CYS A 240 1.23 -14.19 8.04
C CYS A 240 1.45 -12.85 7.37
N MET A 241 0.84 -11.80 7.90
CA MET A 241 1.14 -10.41 7.51
C MET A 241 2.34 -9.92 8.30
N VAL A 242 3.39 -9.53 7.60
CA VAL A 242 4.63 -8.98 8.16
C VAL A 242 4.72 -7.51 7.79
N GLY A 243 4.75 -6.65 8.78
CA GLY A 243 4.79 -5.20 8.56
C GLY A 243 5.42 -4.46 9.72
N ASP A 244 5.67 -3.17 9.51
CA ASP A 244 6.32 -2.29 10.49
C ASP A 244 5.38 -1.24 11.10
N MET A 245 4.13 -1.15 10.60
CA MET A 245 3.15 -0.17 11.06
C MET A 245 1.93 -0.86 11.70
N LEU A 246 1.57 -0.41 12.91
CA LEU A 246 0.45 -0.98 13.66
C LEU A 246 -0.90 -0.72 12.98
N ASP A 247 -1.18 0.52 12.64
CA ASP A 247 -2.47 1.00 12.13
C ASP A 247 -2.72 0.71 10.64
N THR A 248 -1.71 0.30 9.92
CA THR A 248 -1.82 -0.14 8.51
C THR A 248 -1.62 -1.64 8.39
N ASP A 249 -0.40 -2.14 8.60
CA ASP A 249 -0.02 -3.53 8.34
C ASP A 249 -0.65 -4.51 9.31
N ILE A 250 -0.47 -4.26 10.61
CA ILE A 250 -0.98 -5.17 11.64
C ILE A 250 -2.49 -5.15 11.65
N LEU A 251 -3.09 -3.97 11.58
CA LEU A 251 -4.55 -3.84 11.49
C LEU A 251 -5.10 -4.50 10.21
N PHE A 252 -4.40 -4.39 9.07
CA PHE A 252 -4.75 -5.09 7.83
C PHE A 252 -4.77 -6.60 8.01
N GLY A 253 -3.71 -7.17 8.63
CA GLY A 253 -3.65 -8.60 8.93
C GLY A 253 -4.76 -9.05 9.86
N GLN A 254 -5.03 -8.28 10.93
CA GLN A 254 -6.11 -8.57 11.88
C GLN A 254 -7.49 -8.50 11.23
N ASN A 255 -7.77 -7.44 10.46
CA ASN A 255 -9.03 -7.28 9.74
C ASN A 255 -9.26 -8.42 8.74
N GLY A 256 -8.19 -8.93 8.13
CA GLY A 256 -8.22 -10.06 7.20
C GLY A 256 -8.26 -11.44 7.86
N GLY A 257 -8.12 -11.53 9.18
CA GLY A 257 -8.09 -12.81 9.90
C GLY A 257 -6.76 -13.58 9.74
N CYS A 258 -5.66 -12.85 9.51
CA CYS A 258 -4.32 -13.42 9.35
C CYS A 258 -3.56 -13.45 10.67
N LYS A 259 -2.49 -14.24 10.72
CA LYS A 259 -1.42 -14.04 11.71
C LYS A 259 -0.66 -12.77 11.41
N THR A 260 -0.13 -12.13 12.44
CA THR A 260 0.58 -10.86 12.32
C THR A 260 1.95 -10.92 12.98
N LEU A 261 2.96 -10.46 12.24
CA LEU A 261 4.33 -10.28 12.72
C LEU A 261 4.74 -8.82 12.53
N LEU A 262 4.92 -8.11 13.63
CA LEU A 262 5.47 -6.76 13.60
C LEU A 262 6.99 -6.82 13.56
N VAL A 263 7.61 -6.08 12.65
CA VAL A 263 9.07 -5.84 12.65
C VAL A 263 9.35 -4.42 13.14
N LEU A 264 10.39 -4.27 13.97
CA LEU A 264 10.78 -2.99 14.56
C LEU A 264 11.82 -2.23 13.70
N SER A 265 12.06 -2.70 12.48
CA SER A 265 13.03 -2.12 11.55
C SER A 265 12.54 -0.86 10.83
N GLY A 266 11.25 -0.56 10.91
CA GLY A 266 10.63 0.58 10.23
C GLY A 266 10.11 1.66 11.17
N VAL A 267 8.80 1.92 11.12
CA VAL A 267 8.15 3.04 11.83
C VAL A 267 7.89 2.74 13.30
N THR A 268 7.34 1.57 13.61
CA THR A 268 6.96 1.24 14.99
C THR A 268 8.18 0.90 15.81
N SER A 269 8.42 1.67 16.87
CA SER A 269 9.43 1.35 17.88
C SER A 269 8.87 0.40 18.95
N HIS A 270 9.77 -0.23 19.72
CA HIS A 270 9.36 -1.03 20.87
C HIS A 270 8.58 -0.21 21.91
N GLU A 271 8.95 1.07 22.09
CA GLU A 271 8.24 1.99 22.99
C GLU A 271 6.80 2.26 22.49
N MET A 272 6.62 2.49 21.20
CA MET A 272 5.30 2.66 20.60
C MET A 272 4.43 1.39 20.77
N LEU A 273 5.01 0.21 20.54
CA LEU A 273 4.32 -1.06 20.73
C LEU A 273 3.84 -1.25 22.18
N GLN A 274 4.65 -0.88 23.16
CA GLN A 274 4.35 -1.02 24.59
C GLN A 274 3.54 0.15 25.17
N SER A 275 3.25 1.18 24.38
CA SER A 275 2.51 2.35 24.83
C SER A 275 1.12 1.98 25.34
N HIS A 276 0.70 2.58 26.46
CA HIS A 276 -0.66 2.44 26.98
C HIS A 276 -1.74 2.97 26.02
N ASN A 277 -1.36 3.83 25.08
CA ASN A 277 -2.26 4.37 24.07
C ASN A 277 -2.39 3.43 22.85
N ASN A 278 -1.54 2.40 22.74
CA ASN A 278 -1.62 1.45 21.66
C ASN A 278 -2.73 0.43 21.91
N SER A 279 -3.70 0.37 21.00
CA SER A 279 -4.79 -0.60 21.01
C SER A 279 -4.62 -1.75 20.02
N ILE A 280 -3.57 -1.71 19.17
CA ILE A 280 -3.31 -2.70 18.12
C ILE A 280 -2.14 -3.57 18.55
N HIS A 281 -2.43 -4.84 18.84
CA HIS A 281 -1.43 -5.77 19.34
C HIS A 281 -1.20 -6.87 18.31
N PRO A 282 0.00 -6.95 17.67
CA PRO A 282 0.35 -8.06 16.79
C PRO A 282 0.41 -9.38 17.58
N ASP A 283 0.25 -10.51 16.89
CA ASP A 283 0.46 -11.82 17.53
C ASP A 283 1.90 -11.97 17.97
N LEU A 284 2.84 -11.58 17.11
CA LEU A 284 4.28 -11.65 17.35
C LEU A 284 4.97 -10.34 16.93
N TYR A 285 6.12 -10.07 17.54
CA TYR A 285 7.04 -9.03 17.07
C TYR A 285 8.49 -9.50 17.08
N THR A 286 9.32 -8.89 16.22
CA THR A 286 10.76 -9.13 16.15
C THR A 286 11.48 -7.86 15.69
N ASN A 287 12.81 -7.85 15.65
CA ASN A 287 13.54 -6.64 15.24
C ASN A 287 13.46 -6.42 13.72
N GLN A 288 13.64 -7.48 12.93
CA GLN A 288 13.71 -7.42 11.47
C GLN A 288 13.36 -8.79 10.86
N ILE A 289 13.10 -8.86 9.56
CA ILE A 289 12.66 -10.13 8.95
C ILE A 289 13.75 -11.20 8.93
N SER A 290 15.02 -10.83 8.93
CA SER A 290 16.13 -11.80 9.00
C SER A 290 16.20 -12.56 10.32
N ASP A 291 15.47 -12.13 11.35
CA ASP A 291 15.28 -12.93 12.57
C ASP A 291 14.55 -14.25 12.29
N LEU A 292 13.86 -14.38 11.16
CA LEU A 292 13.28 -15.65 10.69
C LEU A 292 14.34 -16.69 10.28
N LEU A 293 15.61 -16.28 10.10
CA LEU A 293 16.74 -17.18 9.85
C LEU A 293 17.22 -17.91 11.12
N ALA A 294 16.78 -17.45 12.30
CA ALA A 294 17.18 -18.05 13.57
C ALA A 294 16.55 -19.44 13.72
N VAL A 295 17.19 -20.44 13.12
CA VAL A 295 16.88 -21.85 13.32
C VAL A 295 17.24 -22.20 14.76
N LYS A 296 16.32 -22.77 15.53
CA LYS A 296 16.69 -23.38 16.81
C LYS A 296 17.83 -24.35 16.55
N ALA A 297 18.98 -24.10 17.18
CA ALA A 297 20.03 -25.12 17.23
C ALA A 297 19.36 -26.40 17.72
N ALA A 298 19.39 -27.44 16.91
CA ALA A 298 18.87 -28.75 17.30
C ALA A 298 19.50 -29.12 18.65
N THR A 299 18.68 -29.18 19.67
CA THR A 299 19.10 -29.76 20.96
C THR A 299 19.45 -31.21 20.65
N VAL A 300 20.76 -31.49 20.59
CA VAL A 300 21.34 -32.84 20.50
C VAL A 300 21.12 -33.52 21.83
#